data_d3dd3f2fc3165cb35301fd5f1403ec75
#
_entry.id   d3dd3f2fc3165cb35301fd5f1403ec75
#
_cell.length_a   1.000
_cell.length_b   1.000
_cell.length_c   1.000
_cell.angle_alpha   90.00
_cell.angle_beta   90.00
_cell.angle_gamma   90.00
#
_symmetry.space_group_name_H-M   'P 1'
#
loop_
_entity.id
_entity.type
_entity.pdbx_description
1 polymer ?
#
loop_
_entity_poly.entity_id
_entity_poly.type
_entity_poly.pdbx_seq_one_letter_code
_entity_poly.pdbx_strand_id
1 'polypeptide(L)'
;CRVCPVCTPGAAGTGRVDEALELLHLGGYDLPHAVLMMIPEAWENHADMTPERKAFYRYHSCLMEPWDGPASVVFTDGTLVGAVLDRNGLRPSRYWVTDDGLVVMASEVGTLDIDQATVVQKGRLQPGKMFLIDTAQGRIISDQEIKDQLASALPYQQWLDDNLVHLDNLPDVIHITESELETRR
;
A
#
# COMPACT_ATOMS: atom_id res chain seq x y z
N CYS A 1 4.45 -23.68 8.31
CA CYS A 1 4.08 -22.80 7.19
C CYS A 1 4.94 -23.14 5.97
N ARG A 2 4.34 -23.32 4.79
CA ARG A 2 5.09 -23.71 3.57
C ARG A 2 5.80 -22.51 2.92
N VAL A 3 5.49 -21.29 3.35
CA VAL A 3 6.03 -20.02 2.81
C VAL A 3 6.86 -19.24 3.83
N CYS A 4 7.17 -19.82 4.98
CA CYS A 4 8.05 -19.19 5.96
C CYS A 4 9.48 -19.73 5.86
N PRO A 5 10.51 -18.87 6.00
CA PRO A 5 10.39 -17.40 6.11
C PRO A 5 10.01 -16.73 4.79
N VAL A 6 9.12 -15.73 4.84
CA VAL A 6 8.74 -14.94 3.67
C VAL A 6 9.92 -14.08 3.20
N CYS A 7 10.61 -13.46 4.14
CA CYS A 7 11.76 -12.62 3.85
C CYS A 7 13.08 -13.38 4.07
N THR A 8 14.01 -13.18 3.18
CA THR A 8 15.36 -13.76 3.27
C THR A 8 16.07 -13.25 4.53
N PRO A 9 16.59 -14.14 5.40
CA PRO A 9 17.35 -13.73 6.57
C PRO A 9 18.53 -12.84 6.20
N GLY A 10 18.64 -11.68 6.83
CA GLY A 10 19.71 -10.71 6.55
C GLY A 10 19.50 -9.81 5.34
N ALA A 11 18.41 -9.96 4.59
CA ALA A 11 18.07 -9.04 3.51
C ALA A 11 17.90 -7.60 4.01
N ALA A 12 18.27 -6.63 3.18
CA ALA A 12 18.00 -5.22 3.43
C ALA A 12 16.50 -4.93 3.46
N GLY A 13 16.09 -3.83 4.09
CA GLY A 13 14.68 -3.44 4.19
C GLY A 13 13.98 -3.36 2.84
N THR A 14 14.67 -2.84 1.80
CA THR A 14 14.16 -2.78 0.43
C THR A 14 13.91 -4.16 -0.18
N GLY A 15 14.84 -5.10 -0.03
CA GLY A 15 14.65 -6.48 -0.52
C GLY A 15 13.48 -7.18 0.17
N ARG A 16 13.25 -6.91 1.45
CA ARG A 16 12.09 -7.45 2.17
C ARG A 16 10.77 -6.89 1.67
N VAL A 17 10.76 -5.61 1.25
CA VAL A 17 9.57 -5.01 0.61
C VAL A 17 9.24 -5.74 -0.68
N ASP A 18 10.24 -6.01 -1.51
CA ASP A 18 10.08 -6.73 -2.78
C ASP A 18 9.51 -8.14 -2.54
N GLU A 19 10.11 -8.89 -1.61
CA GLU A 19 9.69 -10.25 -1.27
C GLU A 19 8.25 -10.30 -0.72
N ALA A 20 7.87 -9.34 0.13
CA ALA A 20 6.52 -9.25 0.68
C ALA A 20 5.50 -8.84 -0.39
N LEU A 21 5.85 -7.90 -1.27
CA LEU A 21 5.01 -7.47 -2.38
C LEU A 21 4.78 -8.62 -3.37
N GLU A 22 5.83 -9.35 -3.73
CA GLU A 22 5.74 -10.54 -4.58
C GLU A 22 4.82 -11.59 -3.98
N LEU A 23 4.95 -11.89 -2.68
CA LEU A 23 4.07 -12.85 -2.00
C LEU A 23 2.60 -12.42 -2.07
N LEU A 24 2.29 -11.15 -1.82
CA LEU A 24 0.92 -10.64 -1.91
C LEU A 24 0.39 -10.74 -3.34
N HIS A 25 1.20 -10.37 -4.33
CA HIS A 25 0.83 -10.43 -5.74
C HIS A 25 0.58 -11.88 -6.21
N LEU A 26 1.49 -12.80 -5.89
CA LEU A 26 1.31 -14.24 -6.18
C LEU A 26 0.15 -14.85 -5.38
N GLY A 27 -0.21 -14.26 -4.25
CA GLY A 27 -1.38 -14.60 -3.45
C GLY A 27 -2.71 -14.12 -4.04
N GLY A 28 -2.68 -13.37 -5.15
CA GLY A 28 -3.86 -12.95 -5.91
C GLY A 28 -4.26 -11.48 -5.73
N TYR A 29 -3.45 -10.67 -5.05
CA TYR A 29 -3.67 -9.22 -5.00
C TYR A 29 -3.05 -8.53 -6.23
N ASP A 30 -3.78 -7.61 -6.84
CA ASP A 30 -3.21 -6.71 -7.84
C ASP A 30 -2.12 -5.84 -7.19
N LEU A 31 -1.08 -5.45 -7.95
CA LEU A 31 0.04 -4.67 -7.40
C LEU A 31 -0.40 -3.38 -6.69
N PRO A 32 -1.29 -2.54 -7.25
CA PRO A 32 -1.77 -1.35 -6.55
C PRO A 32 -2.44 -1.69 -5.21
N HIS A 33 -3.20 -2.78 -5.15
CA HIS A 33 -3.84 -3.26 -3.92
C HIS A 33 -2.79 -3.67 -2.88
N ALA A 34 -1.84 -4.53 -3.27
CA ALA A 34 -0.76 -4.98 -2.39
C ALA A 34 0.08 -3.83 -1.86
N VAL A 35 0.39 -2.85 -2.70
CA VAL A 35 1.13 -1.63 -2.29
C VAL A 35 0.33 -0.81 -1.27
N LEU A 36 -0.98 -0.63 -1.44
CA LEU A 36 -1.81 0.09 -0.47
C LEU A 36 -1.98 -0.66 0.85
N MET A 37 -1.89 -2.00 0.84
CA MET A 37 -1.84 -2.81 2.07
C MET A 37 -0.54 -2.57 2.84
N MET A 38 0.58 -2.50 2.12
CA MET A 38 1.92 -2.35 2.72
C MET A 38 2.21 -0.91 3.13
N ILE A 39 1.81 0.06 2.31
CA ILE A 39 2.11 1.49 2.48
C ILE A 39 0.80 2.27 2.43
N PRO A 40 -0.07 2.15 3.43
CA PRO A 40 -1.34 2.87 3.47
C PRO A 40 -1.14 4.37 3.68
N GLU A 41 -2.07 5.17 3.18
CA GLU A 41 -2.16 6.58 3.57
C GLU A 41 -2.60 6.73 5.04
N ALA A 42 -2.46 7.92 5.60
CA ALA A 42 -2.94 8.22 6.96
C ALA A 42 -4.48 8.26 6.98
N TRP A 43 -5.11 7.15 7.32
CA TRP A 43 -6.55 6.94 7.19
C TRP A 43 -7.33 7.09 8.50
N GLU A 44 -6.75 6.77 9.65
CA GLU A 44 -7.45 6.65 10.93
C GLU A 44 -8.17 7.96 11.34
N ASN A 45 -7.45 9.08 11.27
CA ASN A 45 -7.96 10.39 11.67
C ASN A 45 -8.34 11.28 10.47
N HIS A 46 -8.52 10.70 9.28
CA HIS A 46 -8.89 11.45 8.09
C HIS A 46 -10.40 11.72 8.09
N ALA A 47 -10.78 12.97 8.37
CA ALA A 47 -12.19 13.34 8.50
C ALA A 47 -12.99 13.19 7.20
N ASP A 48 -12.38 13.54 6.07
CA ASP A 48 -13.04 13.58 4.76
C ASP A 48 -12.92 12.26 3.96
N MET A 49 -12.33 11.21 4.55
CA MET A 49 -12.22 9.91 3.89
C MET A 49 -13.56 9.18 3.89
N THR A 50 -13.94 8.61 2.75
CA THR A 50 -15.19 7.85 2.62
C THR A 50 -15.22 6.62 3.55
N PRO A 51 -16.40 6.18 4.01
CA PRO A 51 -16.53 4.99 4.86
C PRO A 51 -15.92 3.74 4.21
N GLU A 52 -16.10 3.55 2.90
CA GLU A 52 -15.60 2.41 2.14
C GLU A 52 -14.07 2.35 2.16
N ARG A 53 -13.40 3.50 1.97
CA ARG A 53 -11.94 3.58 2.07
C ARG A 53 -11.44 3.32 3.48
N LYS A 54 -12.14 3.84 4.49
CA LYS A 54 -11.80 3.56 5.88
C LYS A 54 -11.93 2.07 6.19
N ALA A 55 -13.00 1.43 5.71
CA ALA A 55 -13.21 0.00 5.87
C ALA A 55 -12.12 -0.81 5.17
N PHE A 56 -11.72 -0.43 3.95
CA PHE A 56 -10.62 -1.04 3.23
C PHE A 56 -9.32 -1.02 4.05
N TYR A 57 -8.88 0.15 4.51
CA TYR A 57 -7.64 0.26 5.29
C TYR A 57 -7.74 -0.44 6.64
N ARG A 58 -8.88 -0.33 7.32
CA ARG A 58 -9.10 -1.01 8.61
C ARG A 58 -9.04 -2.52 8.46
N TYR A 59 -9.67 -3.08 7.43
CA TYR A 59 -9.62 -4.51 7.16
C TYR A 59 -8.17 -4.98 6.94
N HIS A 60 -7.42 -4.29 6.08
CA HIS A 60 -6.04 -4.67 5.77
C HIS A 60 -5.08 -4.45 6.93
N SER A 61 -5.34 -3.49 7.80
CA SER A 61 -4.55 -3.28 9.03
C SER A 61 -4.69 -4.45 10.03
N CYS A 62 -5.74 -5.25 9.93
CA CYS A 62 -5.88 -6.48 10.71
C CYS A 62 -5.02 -7.64 10.15
N LEU A 63 -4.59 -7.56 8.89
CA LEU A 63 -3.83 -8.60 8.22
C LEU A 63 -2.31 -8.39 8.31
N MET A 64 -1.86 -7.14 8.29
CA MET A 64 -0.44 -6.80 8.36
C MET A 64 -0.20 -5.40 8.90
N GLU A 65 0.94 -5.21 9.53
CA GLU A 65 1.41 -3.89 9.94
C GLU A 65 1.91 -3.10 8.73
N PRO A 66 1.69 -1.76 8.71
CA PRO A 66 2.19 -0.92 7.63
C PRO A 66 3.72 -0.86 7.65
N TRP A 67 4.31 -0.86 6.46
CA TRP A 67 5.73 -0.60 6.29
C TRP A 67 6.00 0.90 6.48
N ASP A 68 7.04 1.21 7.23
CA ASP A 68 7.40 2.58 7.56
C ASP A 68 8.89 2.83 7.26
N GLY A 69 9.23 4.09 7.05
CA GLY A 69 10.58 4.56 6.77
C GLY A 69 10.65 5.35 5.46
N PRO A 70 11.70 6.19 5.29
CA PRO A 70 11.84 7.04 4.10
C PRO A 70 11.99 6.21 2.83
N ALA A 71 10.97 6.22 1.98
CA ALA A 71 10.96 5.45 0.74
C ALA A 71 10.28 6.19 -0.42
N SER A 72 10.78 5.94 -1.63
CA SER A 72 10.07 6.16 -2.88
C SER A 72 10.08 4.81 -3.60
N VAL A 73 8.93 4.20 -3.71
CA VAL A 73 8.76 2.85 -4.24
C VAL A 73 8.16 2.94 -5.62
N VAL A 74 8.82 2.35 -6.60
CA VAL A 74 8.33 2.17 -7.96
C VAL A 74 8.07 0.69 -8.18
N PHE A 75 6.93 0.36 -8.79
CA PHE A 75 6.52 -1.02 -9.03
C PHE A 75 5.93 -1.19 -10.43
N THR A 76 6.01 -2.39 -10.98
CA THR A 76 5.42 -2.73 -12.28
C THR A 76 5.15 -4.22 -12.37
N ASP A 77 4.11 -4.58 -13.11
CA ASP A 77 3.80 -5.95 -13.56
C ASP A 77 4.01 -6.14 -15.08
N GLY A 78 4.61 -5.13 -15.73
CA GLY A 78 4.82 -5.10 -17.18
C GLY A 78 3.69 -4.39 -17.94
N THR A 79 2.53 -4.17 -17.33
CA THR A 79 1.39 -3.44 -17.89
C THR A 79 1.10 -2.17 -17.09
N LEU A 80 1.07 -2.29 -15.78
CA LEU A 80 0.96 -1.17 -14.87
C LEU A 80 2.34 -0.71 -14.43
N VAL A 81 2.54 0.59 -14.34
CA VAL A 81 3.71 1.22 -13.72
C VAL A 81 3.20 2.18 -12.66
N GLY A 82 3.60 1.95 -11.43
CA GLY A 82 3.14 2.76 -10.32
C GLY A 82 4.27 3.27 -9.44
N ALA A 83 3.98 4.31 -8.68
CA ALA A 83 4.88 4.82 -7.67
C ALA A 83 4.12 5.40 -6.47
N VAL A 84 4.70 5.20 -5.29
CA VAL A 84 4.23 5.75 -4.03
C VAL A 84 5.40 6.27 -3.20
N LEU A 85 5.13 7.23 -2.35
CA LEU A 85 6.06 7.64 -1.30
C LEU A 85 5.69 6.96 0.02
N ASP A 86 6.64 6.95 0.94
CA ASP A 86 6.35 6.65 2.33
C ASP A 86 5.26 7.57 2.89
N ARG A 87 4.64 7.18 3.98
CA ARG A 87 3.54 7.89 4.63
C ARG A 87 3.83 9.38 4.89
N ASN A 88 5.08 9.72 5.18
CA ASN A 88 5.52 11.09 5.45
C ASN A 88 6.06 11.82 4.22
N GLY A 89 6.29 11.12 3.11
CA GLY A 89 6.80 11.69 1.86
C GLY A 89 8.19 12.30 1.98
N LEU A 90 9.08 11.66 2.72
CA LEU A 90 10.42 12.18 3.00
C LEU A 90 11.34 12.12 1.79
N ARG A 91 11.10 11.20 0.85
CA ARG A 91 11.86 11.11 -0.39
C ARG A 91 11.26 11.98 -1.47
N PRO A 92 12.06 12.76 -2.21
CA PRO A 92 11.56 13.51 -3.37
C PRO A 92 11.25 12.55 -4.52
N SER A 93 10.17 12.84 -5.24
CA SER A 93 9.87 12.21 -6.52
C SER A 93 9.09 13.19 -7.39
N ARG A 94 9.48 13.31 -8.64
CA ARG A 94 8.90 14.23 -9.61
C ARG A 94 8.59 13.48 -10.89
N TYR A 95 7.60 13.96 -11.63
CA TYR A 95 7.25 13.38 -12.92
C TYR A 95 6.99 14.44 -13.97
N TRP A 96 7.19 14.06 -15.22
CA TRP A 96 6.86 14.81 -16.43
C TRP A 96 6.10 13.91 -17.37
N VAL A 97 5.16 14.47 -18.08
CA VAL A 97 4.44 13.85 -19.18
C VAL A 97 4.63 14.70 -20.41
N THR A 98 5.04 14.12 -21.50
CA THR A 98 5.23 14.78 -22.78
C THR A 98 4.02 14.59 -23.69
N ASP A 99 3.90 15.39 -24.74
CA ASP A 99 2.81 15.37 -25.71
C ASP A 99 2.79 14.10 -26.58
N ASP A 100 3.93 13.43 -26.73
CA ASP A 100 4.06 12.13 -27.37
C ASP A 100 3.75 10.93 -26.44
N GLY A 101 3.38 11.20 -25.18
CA GLY A 101 2.97 10.19 -24.21
C GLY A 101 4.10 9.56 -23.40
N LEU A 102 5.33 10.10 -23.48
CA LEU A 102 6.41 9.65 -22.59
C LEU A 102 6.16 10.16 -21.17
N VAL A 103 6.25 9.26 -20.20
CA VAL A 103 6.22 9.62 -18.77
C VAL A 103 7.57 9.34 -18.15
N VAL A 104 8.15 10.35 -17.54
CA VAL A 104 9.43 10.25 -16.85
C VAL A 104 9.23 10.57 -15.37
N MET A 105 9.73 9.69 -14.51
CA MET A 105 9.74 9.89 -13.07
C MET A 105 11.16 9.78 -12.54
N ALA A 106 11.55 10.73 -11.69
CA ALA A 106 12.86 10.75 -11.06
C ALA A 106 12.83 11.48 -9.72
N SER A 107 13.81 11.21 -8.86
CA SER A 107 14.02 11.94 -7.61
C SER A 107 14.43 13.41 -7.87
N GLU A 108 15.12 13.65 -8.98
CA GLU A 108 15.72 14.94 -9.33
C GLU A 108 15.33 15.40 -10.72
N VAL A 109 15.45 16.70 -10.96
CA VAL A 109 15.30 17.32 -12.28
C VAL A 109 16.59 17.13 -13.09
N GLY A 110 16.47 16.88 -14.39
CA GLY A 110 17.63 16.80 -15.29
C GLY A 110 18.30 15.43 -15.34
N THR A 111 17.66 14.38 -14.82
CA THR A 111 18.13 13.01 -14.94
C THR A 111 18.01 12.48 -16.38
N LEU A 112 17.11 13.04 -17.15
CA LEU A 112 16.94 12.83 -18.58
C LEU A 112 16.78 14.18 -19.25
N ASP A 113 17.45 14.35 -20.40
CA ASP A 113 17.29 15.56 -21.22
C ASP A 113 15.98 15.49 -21.98
N ILE A 114 15.02 16.31 -21.58
CA ILE A 114 13.66 16.37 -22.16
C ILE A 114 13.46 17.78 -22.68
N ASP A 115 13.02 17.89 -23.93
CA ASP A 115 12.61 19.20 -24.47
C ASP A 115 11.43 19.74 -23.64
N GLN A 116 11.67 20.85 -22.96
CA GLN A 116 10.63 21.47 -22.11
C GLN A 116 9.42 21.94 -22.91
N ALA A 117 9.55 22.14 -24.24
CA ALA A 117 8.43 22.51 -25.09
C ALA A 117 7.42 21.37 -25.28
N THR A 118 7.84 20.11 -25.14
CA THR A 118 6.97 18.94 -25.28
C THR A 118 6.28 18.55 -23.97
N VAL A 119 6.66 19.15 -22.84
CA VAL A 119 6.10 18.78 -21.52
C VAL A 119 4.70 19.36 -21.36
N VAL A 120 3.69 18.51 -21.33
CA VAL A 120 2.28 18.88 -21.16
C VAL A 120 1.83 18.82 -19.68
N GLN A 121 2.49 18.00 -18.86
CA GLN A 121 2.20 17.91 -17.44
C GLN A 121 3.47 17.67 -16.64
N LYS A 122 3.56 18.28 -15.48
CA LYS A 122 4.63 18.03 -14.51
C LYS A 122 4.11 18.13 -13.09
N GLY A 123 4.67 17.33 -12.20
CA GLY A 123 4.26 17.33 -10.81
C GLY A 123 5.25 16.67 -9.89
N ARG A 124 4.83 16.57 -8.62
CA ARG A 124 5.53 15.83 -7.57
C ARG A 124 4.61 14.76 -7.02
N LEU A 125 5.17 13.61 -6.69
CA LEU A 125 4.47 12.64 -5.86
C LEU A 125 4.18 13.29 -4.50
N GLN A 126 3.01 12.97 -3.98
CA GLN A 126 2.58 13.42 -2.67
C GLN A 126 2.47 12.23 -1.70
N PRO A 127 2.74 12.42 -0.41
CA PRO A 127 2.50 11.38 0.59
C PRO A 127 1.07 10.89 0.52
N GLY A 128 0.87 9.58 0.69
CA GLY A 128 -0.46 8.99 0.63
C GLY A 128 -1.15 8.99 -0.74
N LYS A 129 -0.44 9.41 -1.80
CA LYS A 129 -0.96 9.38 -3.18
C LYS A 129 -0.20 8.36 -4.02
N MET A 130 -0.96 7.59 -4.78
CA MET A 130 -0.40 6.69 -5.78
C MET A 130 -0.38 7.38 -7.14
N PHE A 131 0.76 7.31 -7.81
CA PHE A 131 0.88 7.64 -9.23
C PHE A 131 0.87 6.34 -10.00
N LEU A 132 -0.11 6.16 -10.88
CA LEU A 132 -0.31 4.90 -11.59
C LEU A 132 -0.54 5.16 -13.08
N ILE A 133 0.16 4.40 -13.90
CA ILE A 133 0.07 4.43 -15.36
C ILE A 133 -0.37 3.04 -15.83
N ASP A 134 -1.40 3.01 -16.65
CA ASP A 134 -1.80 1.82 -17.40
C ASP A 134 -1.28 1.96 -18.83
N THR A 135 -0.25 1.18 -19.17
CA THR A 135 0.38 1.23 -20.50
C THR A 135 -0.48 0.60 -21.58
N ALA A 136 -1.38 -0.33 -21.24
CA ALA A 136 -2.30 -0.93 -22.17
C ALA A 136 -3.43 0.04 -22.56
N GLN A 137 -3.90 0.85 -21.59
CA GLN A 137 -4.88 1.89 -21.84
C GLN A 137 -4.25 3.21 -22.32
N GLY A 138 -2.94 3.37 -22.17
CA GLY A 138 -2.22 4.58 -22.55
C GLY A 138 -2.61 5.79 -21.69
N ARG A 139 -2.90 5.61 -20.39
CA ARG A 139 -3.37 6.70 -19.53
C ARG A 139 -2.80 6.62 -18.11
N ILE A 140 -2.79 7.78 -17.46
CA ILE A 140 -2.54 7.89 -16.01
C ILE A 140 -3.87 7.67 -15.29
N ILE A 141 -3.88 6.75 -14.34
CA ILE A 141 -5.03 6.50 -13.45
C ILE A 141 -4.88 7.41 -12.24
N SER A 142 -5.94 8.11 -11.87
CA SER A 142 -5.90 8.99 -10.71
C SER A 142 -5.89 8.20 -9.40
N ASP A 143 -5.22 8.75 -8.38
CA ASP A 143 -5.21 8.18 -7.01
C ASP A 143 -6.62 7.93 -6.47
N GLN A 144 -7.54 8.86 -6.75
CA GLN A 144 -8.93 8.74 -6.35
C GLN A 144 -9.60 7.53 -7.01
N GLU A 145 -9.43 7.38 -8.32
CA GLU A 145 -10.04 6.31 -9.12
C GLU A 145 -9.60 4.94 -8.63
N ILE A 146 -8.29 4.70 -8.49
CA ILE A 146 -7.78 3.39 -8.07
C ILE A 146 -8.20 3.06 -6.63
N LYS A 147 -8.17 4.03 -5.72
CA LYS A 147 -8.57 3.80 -4.33
C LYS A 147 -10.07 3.54 -4.18
N ASP A 148 -10.91 4.27 -4.92
CA ASP A 148 -12.36 4.03 -4.91
C ASP A 148 -12.69 2.67 -5.51
N GLN A 149 -12.04 2.29 -6.61
CA GLN A 149 -12.18 0.98 -7.21
C GLN A 149 -11.84 -0.14 -6.22
N LEU A 150 -10.69 -0.07 -5.57
CA LEU A 150 -10.25 -1.09 -4.63
C LEU A 150 -11.11 -1.13 -3.36
N ALA A 151 -11.51 0.03 -2.84
CA ALA A 151 -12.33 0.12 -1.64
C ALA A 151 -13.76 -0.41 -1.84
N SER A 152 -14.29 -0.32 -3.07
CA SER A 152 -15.62 -0.80 -3.41
C SER A 152 -15.64 -2.23 -3.98
N ALA A 153 -14.47 -2.82 -4.25
CA ALA A 153 -14.38 -4.14 -4.89
C ALA A 153 -14.94 -5.28 -4.02
N LEU A 154 -14.83 -5.17 -2.70
CA LEU A 154 -15.24 -6.21 -1.76
C LEU A 154 -15.98 -5.58 -0.56
N PRO A 155 -16.81 -6.34 0.15
CA PRO A 155 -17.64 -5.82 1.25
C PRO A 155 -16.82 -5.73 2.57
N TYR A 156 -15.76 -4.94 2.59
CA TYR A 156 -14.83 -4.83 3.73
C TYR A 156 -15.53 -4.43 5.03
N GLN A 157 -16.48 -3.49 4.97
CA GLN A 157 -17.23 -3.06 6.15
C GLN A 157 -18.04 -4.22 6.75
N GLN A 158 -18.73 -4.99 5.91
CA GLN A 158 -19.49 -6.15 6.39
C GLN A 158 -18.57 -7.19 7.03
N TRP A 159 -17.41 -7.45 6.43
CA TRP A 159 -16.44 -8.39 7.01
C TRP A 159 -15.91 -7.93 8.38
N LEU A 160 -15.70 -6.63 8.54
CA LEU A 160 -15.30 -6.05 9.83
C LEU A 160 -16.44 -6.20 10.86
N ASP A 161 -17.68 -5.88 10.48
CA ASP A 161 -18.83 -5.95 11.36
C ASP A 161 -19.11 -7.38 11.83
N ASP A 162 -18.93 -8.35 10.94
CA ASP A 162 -19.18 -9.77 11.21
C ASP A 162 -18.06 -10.46 12.02
N ASN A 163 -16.82 -10.01 11.89
CA ASN A 163 -15.67 -10.78 12.37
C ASN A 163 -14.72 -10.01 13.31
N LEU A 164 -14.79 -8.68 13.39
CA LEU A 164 -13.88 -7.91 14.22
C LEU A 164 -14.29 -7.99 15.70
N VAL A 165 -13.44 -8.62 16.49
CA VAL A 165 -13.61 -8.67 17.96
C VAL A 165 -12.71 -7.63 18.59
N HIS A 166 -13.33 -6.70 19.34
CA HIS A 166 -12.57 -5.72 20.11
C HIS A 166 -12.12 -6.31 21.44
N LEU A 167 -10.92 -5.92 21.87
CA LEU A 167 -10.32 -6.43 23.11
C LEU A 167 -11.23 -6.17 24.32
N ASP A 168 -11.87 -5.01 24.36
CA ASP A 168 -12.80 -4.61 25.43
C ASP A 168 -14.08 -5.45 25.49
N ASN A 169 -14.40 -6.20 24.45
CA ASN A 169 -15.57 -7.07 24.34
C ASN A 169 -15.24 -8.54 24.58
N LEU A 170 -13.99 -8.84 24.95
CA LEU A 170 -13.63 -10.20 25.33
C LEU A 170 -14.28 -10.58 26.66
N PRO A 171 -14.74 -11.84 26.82
CA PRO A 171 -15.25 -12.30 28.11
C PRO A 171 -14.16 -12.22 29.18
N ASP A 172 -14.59 -11.93 30.41
CA ASP A 172 -13.66 -11.93 31.55
C ASP A 172 -12.88 -13.23 31.63
N VAL A 173 -11.58 -13.10 31.82
CA VAL A 173 -10.68 -14.27 31.97
C VAL A 173 -11.07 -14.98 33.25
N ILE A 174 -11.40 -16.28 33.16
CA ILE A 174 -11.50 -17.14 34.34
C ILE A 174 -10.11 -17.16 34.98
N HIS A 175 -9.98 -16.54 36.15
CA HIS A 175 -8.74 -16.60 36.93
C HIS A 175 -8.48 -18.05 37.33
N ILE A 176 -7.60 -18.69 36.58
CA ILE A 176 -7.09 -20.04 36.94
C ILE A 176 -6.10 -19.83 38.09
N THR A 177 -6.35 -20.46 39.21
CA THR A 177 -5.45 -20.40 40.36
C THR A 177 -4.13 -21.10 40.06
N GLU A 178 -3.05 -20.71 40.74
CA GLU A 178 -1.72 -21.33 40.55
C GLU A 178 -1.78 -22.88 40.72
N SER A 179 -2.60 -23.35 41.65
CA SER A 179 -2.82 -24.80 41.87
C SER A 179 -3.47 -25.53 40.71
N GLU A 180 -4.34 -24.86 39.93
CA GLU A 180 -4.96 -25.40 38.71
C GLU A 180 -4.01 -25.39 37.51
N LEU A 181 -3.07 -24.43 37.47
CA LEU A 181 -2.01 -24.36 36.46
C LEU A 181 -0.97 -25.48 36.65
N GLU A 182 -0.62 -25.82 37.90
CA GLU A 182 0.28 -26.91 38.21
C GLU A 182 -0.29 -28.29 37.87
N THR A 183 -1.62 -28.48 37.98
CA THR A 183 -2.32 -29.71 37.65
C THR A 183 -2.42 -29.97 36.15
N ARG A 184 -2.22 -28.92 35.30
CA ARG A 184 -2.30 -29.04 33.83
C ARG A 184 -0.93 -29.13 33.12
N ARG A 185 0.16 -29.14 33.87
CA ARG A 185 1.53 -29.41 33.37
C ARG A 185 1.87 -30.91 33.50
#